data_ae02b877c5a776a7d707ee339f34c05a
#
_entry.id   ae02b877c5a776a7d707ee339f34c05a
#
_cell.length_a   1.000
_cell.length_b   1.000
_cell.length_c   1.000
_cell.angle_alpha   90.00
_cell.angle_beta   90.00
_cell.angle_gamma   90.00
#
_symmetry.space_group_name_H-M   'P 1'
#
loop_
_entity.id
_entity.type
_entity.pdbx_description
1 polymer ?
#
loop_
_entity_poly.entity_id
_entity_poly.type
_entity_poly.pdbx_seq_one_letter_code
_entity_poly.pdbx_strand_id
1 'polypeptide(L)'
;MSMRQPLNFAGCGERAGSATAAILPTLSGAMVWIKAVASNAGNVYIGGSTVTVVNGTTDITSGIELTPGDMLGPIPISNLNELYLICDNAGDDITYFMLA
;
A
#
# COMPACT_ATOMS: atom_id res chain seq x y z
N MET A 1 -5.27 17.43 31.76
CA MET A 1 -5.82 17.45 30.38
C MET A 1 -4.78 16.97 29.40
N SER A 2 -5.10 16.00 28.60
CA SER A 2 -4.17 15.57 27.56
C SER A 2 -4.40 16.41 26.31
N MET A 3 -3.32 16.88 25.75
CA MET A 3 -3.36 17.59 24.48
C MET A 3 -2.96 16.63 23.38
N ARG A 4 -3.88 16.42 22.43
CA ARG A 4 -3.54 15.61 21.26
C ARG A 4 -2.70 16.46 20.32
N GLN A 5 -1.52 15.95 19.98
CA GLN A 5 -0.71 16.53 18.93
C GLN A 5 -1.40 16.31 17.58
N PRO A 6 -1.52 17.33 16.74
CA PRO A 6 -1.98 17.10 15.37
C PRO A 6 -0.97 16.24 14.62
N LEU A 7 -1.48 15.40 13.70
CA LEU A 7 -0.60 14.65 12.83
C LEU A 7 0.09 15.60 11.85
N ASN A 8 1.35 15.36 11.62
CA ASN A 8 2.15 16.12 10.68
C ASN A 8 2.37 15.32 9.40
N PHE A 9 2.55 16.00 8.29
CA PHE A 9 2.92 15.34 7.05
C PHE A 9 4.29 14.66 7.21
N ALA A 10 4.37 13.37 6.89
CA ALA A 10 5.60 12.60 6.95
C ALA A 10 6.22 12.41 5.56
N GLY A 11 5.41 12.19 4.55
CA GLY A 11 5.90 11.99 3.19
C GLY A 11 4.83 11.48 2.25
N CYS A 12 5.11 11.57 0.96
CA CYS A 12 4.31 10.98 -0.09
C CYS A 12 5.20 10.60 -1.26
N GLY A 13 4.70 9.75 -2.13
CA GLY A 13 5.47 9.34 -3.30
C GLY A 13 4.74 8.34 -4.14
N GLU A 14 5.43 7.87 -5.17
CA GLU A 14 4.99 6.82 -6.07
C GLU A 14 5.93 5.63 -5.94
N ARG A 15 5.39 4.43 -5.97
CA ARG A 15 6.14 3.17 -5.93
C ARG A 15 5.76 2.37 -7.15
N ALA A 16 6.76 2.00 -7.94
CA ALA A 16 6.56 1.11 -9.08
C ALA A 16 6.05 -0.25 -8.60
N GLY A 17 5.20 -0.86 -9.39
CA GLY A 17 4.66 -2.17 -9.10
C GLY A 17 5.65 -3.29 -9.32
N SER A 18 5.26 -4.48 -8.91
CA SER A 18 6.06 -5.69 -9.04
C SER A 18 5.15 -6.89 -9.26
N ALA A 19 5.56 -7.79 -10.12
CA ALA A 19 4.86 -9.05 -10.34
C ALA A 19 5.12 -10.08 -9.23
N THR A 20 6.04 -9.79 -8.32
CA THR A 20 6.32 -10.59 -7.13
C THR A 20 6.20 -9.70 -5.90
N ALA A 21 5.99 -10.31 -4.72
CA ALA A 21 5.86 -9.54 -3.48
C ALA A 21 7.08 -8.65 -3.28
N ALA A 22 6.85 -7.35 -3.12
CA ALA A 22 7.90 -6.35 -2.98
C ALA A 22 7.59 -5.38 -1.84
N ILE A 23 8.62 -5.06 -1.07
CA ILE A 23 8.50 -4.19 0.11
C ILE A 23 8.24 -2.75 -0.32
N LEU A 24 7.38 -2.05 0.43
CA LEU A 24 7.17 -0.62 0.25
C LEU A 24 8.33 0.18 0.84
N PRO A 25 8.49 1.45 0.44
CA PRO A 25 9.60 2.28 0.91
C PRO A 25 9.66 2.42 2.42
N THR A 26 10.86 2.64 2.95
CA THR A 26 11.06 2.96 4.36
C THR A 26 10.60 4.41 4.60
N LEU A 27 9.55 4.56 5.39
CA LEU A 27 9.01 5.87 5.75
C LEU A 27 8.29 5.73 7.09
N SER A 28 8.84 6.35 8.12
CA SER A 28 8.24 6.35 9.45
C SER A 28 7.03 7.27 9.50
N GLY A 29 6.03 6.88 10.26
CA GLY A 29 4.85 7.70 10.45
C GLY A 29 3.87 7.08 11.44
N ALA A 30 2.61 7.47 11.34
CA ALA A 30 1.55 6.97 12.19
C ALA A 30 0.37 6.44 11.37
N MET A 31 0.18 6.93 10.16
CA MET A 31 -1.00 6.64 9.37
C MET A 31 -0.73 6.84 7.88
N VAL A 32 -1.12 5.88 7.06
CA VAL A 32 -0.86 5.91 5.62
C VAL A 32 -2.12 5.68 4.79
N TRP A 33 -2.18 6.34 3.64
CA TRP A 33 -3.12 6.06 2.56
C TRP A 33 -2.34 5.55 1.35
N ILE A 34 -2.87 4.52 0.71
CA ILE A 34 -2.27 3.93 -0.49
C ILE A 34 -3.33 3.94 -1.58
N LYS A 35 -2.95 4.41 -2.76
CA LYS A 35 -3.86 4.46 -3.91
C LYS A 35 -3.26 3.72 -5.09
N ALA A 36 -4.06 2.85 -5.70
CA ALA A 36 -3.72 2.28 -7.01
C ALA A 36 -3.89 3.39 -8.06
N VAL A 37 -2.83 3.64 -8.84
CA VAL A 37 -2.86 4.71 -9.85
C VAL A 37 -3.98 4.45 -10.86
N ALA A 38 -4.74 5.48 -11.18
CA ALA A 38 -5.93 5.34 -12.02
C ALA A 38 -5.63 4.82 -13.43
N SER A 39 -4.42 5.03 -13.93
CA SER A 39 -4.00 4.56 -15.25
C SER A 39 -3.45 3.12 -15.23
N ASN A 40 -3.46 2.43 -14.11
CA ASN A 40 -3.04 1.03 -14.04
C ASN A 40 -3.87 0.16 -14.98
N ALA A 41 -3.24 -0.84 -15.58
CA ALA A 41 -3.94 -1.80 -16.44
C ALA A 41 -4.62 -2.92 -15.64
N GLY A 42 -4.04 -3.30 -14.50
CA GLY A 42 -4.55 -4.35 -13.63
C GLY A 42 -4.61 -3.92 -12.18
N ASN A 43 -4.76 -4.89 -11.29
CA ASN A 43 -4.96 -4.63 -9.87
C ASN A 43 -3.65 -4.67 -9.10
N VAL A 44 -3.63 -3.95 -7.99
CA VAL A 44 -2.57 -3.97 -6.99
C VAL A 44 -3.13 -4.62 -5.73
N TYR A 45 -2.30 -5.40 -5.04
CA TYR A 45 -2.68 -6.10 -3.81
C TYR A 45 -1.71 -5.72 -2.72
N ILE A 46 -2.22 -5.33 -1.57
CA ILE A 46 -1.41 -4.89 -0.43
C ILE A 46 -1.52 -5.92 0.69
N GLY A 47 -0.38 -6.31 1.24
CA GLY A 47 -0.35 -7.30 2.31
C GLY A 47 1.01 -7.39 2.98
N GLY A 48 1.32 -8.56 3.50
CA GLY A 48 2.59 -8.85 4.18
C GLY A 48 3.67 -9.36 3.21
N SER A 49 4.77 -9.83 3.76
CA SER A 49 5.96 -10.21 2.98
C SER A 49 5.73 -11.36 2.00
N THR A 50 4.66 -12.13 2.19
CA THR A 50 4.31 -13.25 1.32
C THR A 50 3.03 -12.98 0.52
N VAL A 51 2.66 -11.73 0.35
CA VAL A 51 1.41 -11.33 -0.31
C VAL A 51 1.27 -11.97 -1.69
N THR A 52 0.05 -12.44 -1.97
CA THR A 52 -0.32 -13.03 -3.26
C THR A 52 -1.51 -12.30 -3.86
N VAL A 53 -1.68 -12.45 -5.17
CA VAL A 53 -2.83 -11.89 -5.88
C VAL A 53 -4.12 -12.64 -5.50
N VAL A 54 -5.25 -11.98 -5.64
CA VAL A 54 -6.56 -12.62 -5.51
C VAL A 54 -6.89 -13.26 -6.86
N ASN A 55 -6.88 -14.60 -6.91
CA ASN A 55 -7.00 -15.34 -8.16
C ASN A 55 -8.12 -16.40 -8.16
N GLY A 56 -9.02 -16.31 -7.17
CA GLY A 56 -10.12 -17.28 -7.03
C GLY A 56 -9.77 -18.49 -6.19
N THR A 57 -8.52 -18.68 -5.78
CA THR A 57 -8.15 -19.66 -4.77
C THR A 57 -8.22 -19.02 -3.38
N THR A 58 -8.36 -19.82 -2.35
CA THR A 58 -8.50 -19.32 -0.98
C THR A 58 -7.15 -19.28 -0.26
N ASP A 59 -6.21 -18.50 -0.82
CA ASP A 59 -4.88 -18.35 -0.21
C ASP A 59 -4.97 -17.47 1.03
N ILE A 60 -4.33 -17.88 2.11
CA ILE A 60 -4.29 -17.10 3.35
C ILE A 60 -3.36 -15.88 3.24
N THR A 61 -2.64 -15.77 2.14
CA THR A 61 -1.72 -14.66 1.86
C THR A 61 -2.26 -13.66 0.86
N SER A 62 -3.48 -13.86 0.35
CA SER A 62 -4.11 -12.93 -0.58
C SER A 62 -4.16 -11.52 0.02
N GLY A 63 -3.67 -10.52 -0.74
CA GLY A 63 -3.68 -9.14 -0.30
C GLY A 63 -5.03 -8.47 -0.46
N ILE A 64 -5.14 -7.24 0.04
CA ILE A 64 -6.29 -6.38 -0.20
C ILE A 64 -6.21 -5.92 -1.66
N GLU A 65 -7.25 -6.24 -2.45
CA GLU A 65 -7.31 -5.90 -3.86
C GLU A 65 -7.69 -4.44 -4.07
N LEU A 66 -6.85 -3.72 -4.83
CA LEU A 66 -7.13 -2.36 -5.26
C LEU A 66 -7.22 -2.33 -6.78
N THR A 67 -8.39 -2.02 -7.30
CA THR A 67 -8.57 -1.77 -8.73
C THR A 67 -8.05 -0.37 -9.08
N PRO A 68 -7.76 -0.08 -10.37
CA PRO A 68 -7.24 1.25 -10.73
C PRO A 68 -8.09 2.39 -10.18
N GLY A 69 -7.47 3.29 -9.43
CA GLY A 69 -8.13 4.41 -8.78
C GLY A 69 -8.61 4.16 -7.35
N ASP A 70 -8.61 2.91 -6.88
CA ASP A 70 -9.03 2.60 -5.51
C ASP A 70 -8.00 3.10 -4.48
N MET A 71 -8.52 3.50 -3.33
CA MET A 71 -7.70 3.97 -2.21
C MET A 71 -7.93 3.08 -1.00
N LEU A 72 -6.84 2.73 -0.32
CA LEU A 72 -6.84 1.99 0.93
C LEU A 72 -6.33 2.90 2.04
N GLY A 73 -7.07 2.98 3.14
CA GLY A 73 -6.64 3.74 4.32
C GLY A 73 -7.79 4.58 4.89
N PRO A 74 -7.48 5.28 5.98
CA PRO A 74 -6.16 5.34 6.63
C PRO A 74 -5.78 4.05 7.34
N ILE A 75 -4.50 3.67 7.24
CA ILE A 75 -3.95 2.49 7.92
C ILE A 75 -3.02 2.98 9.03
N PRO A 76 -3.34 2.71 10.31
CA PRO A 76 -2.39 2.99 11.40
C PRO A 76 -1.19 2.07 11.27
N ILE A 77 0.00 2.65 11.09
CA ILE A 77 1.22 1.88 10.90
C ILE A 77 2.42 2.75 11.23
N SER A 78 3.46 2.18 11.83
CA SER A 78 4.63 2.92 12.27
C SER A 78 5.66 3.13 11.16
N ASN A 79 5.68 2.25 10.16
CA ASN A 79 6.57 2.38 9.02
C ASN A 79 5.93 1.76 7.79
N LEU A 80 6.02 2.45 6.66
CA LEU A 80 5.44 1.98 5.41
C LEU A 80 6.05 0.64 4.98
N ASN A 81 7.30 0.36 5.33
CA ASN A 81 7.99 -0.87 4.97
C ASN A 81 7.48 -2.13 5.69
N GLU A 82 6.48 -2.00 6.57
CA GLU A 82 5.77 -3.16 7.12
C GLU A 82 4.79 -3.76 6.11
N LEU A 83 4.51 -3.03 5.03
CA LEU A 83 3.61 -3.45 3.97
C LEU A 83 4.37 -3.84 2.71
N TYR A 84 3.81 -4.77 1.98
CA TYR A 84 4.30 -5.26 0.70
C TYR A 84 3.21 -5.13 -0.35
N LEU A 85 3.61 -5.03 -1.60
CA LEU A 85 2.68 -5.06 -2.72
C LEU A 85 3.01 -6.22 -3.67
N ILE A 86 1.99 -6.62 -4.42
CA ILE A 86 2.13 -7.44 -5.62
C ILE A 86 1.09 -6.94 -6.62
N CYS A 87 1.42 -6.97 -7.91
CA CYS A 87 0.57 -6.43 -8.95
C CYS A 87 0.30 -7.47 -10.02
N ASP A 88 -0.84 -7.37 -10.71
CA ASP A 88 -1.13 -8.18 -11.89
C ASP A 88 -0.08 -7.93 -12.98
N ASN A 89 0.36 -6.67 -13.11
CA ASN A 89 1.37 -6.27 -14.09
C ASN A 89 2.47 -5.45 -13.40
N ALA A 90 3.73 -5.70 -13.74
CA ALA A 90 4.86 -5.01 -13.14
C ALA A 90 4.89 -3.50 -13.44
N GLY A 91 4.16 -3.06 -14.48
CA GLY A 91 4.06 -1.64 -14.83
C GLY A 91 2.98 -0.88 -14.08
N ASP A 92 2.20 -1.54 -13.23
CA ASP A 92 1.17 -0.88 -12.43
C ASP A 92 1.81 -0.29 -11.17
N ASP A 93 1.35 0.89 -10.77
CA ASP A 93 1.98 1.66 -9.71
C ASP A 93 1.00 1.99 -8.59
N ILE A 94 1.55 2.35 -7.44
CA ILE A 94 0.80 2.97 -6.34
C ILE A 94 1.37 4.34 -6.02
N THR A 95 0.53 5.16 -5.40
CA THR A 95 0.97 6.34 -4.67
C THR A 95 0.67 6.16 -3.19
N TYR A 96 1.42 6.81 -2.35
CA TYR A 96 1.22 6.76 -0.91
C TYR A 96 1.34 8.14 -0.30
N PHE A 97 0.64 8.32 0.82
CA PHE A 97 0.64 9.58 1.58
C PHE A 97 0.65 9.21 3.06
N MET A 98 1.64 9.70 3.80
CA MET A 98 1.81 9.34 5.21
C MET A 98 1.80 10.57 6.11
N LEU A 99 1.08 10.46 7.20
CA LEU A 99 1.09 11.41 8.32
C LEU A 99 1.83 10.80 9.50
N ALA A 100 2.46 11.64 10.29
CA ALA A 100 3.20 11.23 11.49
C ALA A 100 2.61 11.84 12.76
#